data_7e2c482824148d162180c539983cdc30
#
_entry.id   7e2c482824148d162180c539983cdc30
#
_cell.length_a   1.000
_cell.length_b   1.000
_cell.length_c   1.000
_cell.angle_alpha   90.00
_cell.angle_beta   90.00
_cell.angle_gamma   90.00
#
_symmetry.space_group_name_H-M   'P 1'
#
loop_
_entity.id
_entity.type
_entity.pdbx_description
1 polymer ?
#
loop_
_entity_poly.entity_id
_entity_poly.type
_entity_poly.pdbx_seq_one_letter_code
_entity_poly.pdbx_strand_id
1 'polypeptide(L)'
;NRALYQSRLQELAQERGEDNPALVVELQRTLLTDTPPQPLPGERPLNRWALFPGALLLVVLSLGLYLKTSDIGQVLLWQQAERHYPALLQQVKDPTAAPLRMDELAELRLGLRSHLQDTPNDLAGWQLLGRLGLLLNDGETAIGAFGRAHALSGDDPAAAFDYASALVRAGDNAQMR
;
A
#
# COMPACT_ATOMS: atom_id res chain seq x y z
N ASN A 1 30.91 -16.17 -44.91
CA ASN A 1 32.28 -15.86 -45.41
C ASN A 1 33.35 -15.80 -44.32
N ARG A 2 33.01 -15.39 -43.08
CA ARG A 2 34.00 -15.35 -41.95
C ARG A 2 34.59 -16.72 -41.59
N ALA A 3 33.77 -17.78 -41.64
CA ALA A 3 34.20 -19.12 -41.34
C ALA A 3 35.22 -19.67 -42.38
N LEU A 4 35.01 -19.31 -43.66
CA LEU A 4 35.90 -19.65 -44.75
C LEU A 4 37.27 -18.97 -44.65
N TYR A 5 37.29 -17.71 -44.18
CA TYR A 5 38.55 -16.99 -43.95
C TYR A 5 39.30 -17.49 -42.73
N GLN A 6 38.59 -17.89 -41.67
CA GLN A 6 39.23 -18.49 -40.48
C GLN A 6 39.85 -19.83 -40.77
N SER A 7 39.16 -20.71 -41.55
CA SER A 7 39.77 -22.00 -41.98
C SER A 7 41.00 -21.79 -42.88
N ARG A 8 40.94 -20.80 -43.81
CA ARG A 8 42.12 -20.46 -44.65
C ARG A 8 43.28 -19.91 -43.85
N LEU A 9 43.01 -19.09 -42.82
CA LEU A 9 44.08 -18.63 -41.90
C LEU A 9 44.70 -19.77 -41.09
N GLN A 10 43.90 -20.73 -40.67
CA GLN A 10 44.39 -21.94 -40.00
C GLN A 10 45.21 -22.84 -40.94
N GLU A 11 44.75 -23.04 -42.16
CA GLU A 11 45.48 -23.79 -43.19
C GLU A 11 46.83 -23.15 -43.51
N LEU A 12 46.88 -21.82 -43.69
CA LEU A 12 48.10 -21.08 -43.94
C LEU A 12 49.05 -21.07 -42.73
N ALA A 13 48.51 -21.06 -41.53
CA ALA A 13 49.33 -21.19 -40.30
C ALA A 13 49.90 -22.60 -40.13
N GLN A 14 49.26 -23.65 -40.69
CA GLN A 14 49.63 -25.02 -40.58
C GLN A 14 50.61 -25.45 -41.70
N GLU A 15 50.52 -24.87 -42.93
CA GLU A 15 51.34 -25.22 -44.11
C GLU A 15 52.69 -24.50 -44.16
N ARG A 16 52.86 -23.39 -43.44
CA ARG A 16 54.13 -22.63 -43.43
C ARG A 16 54.53 -22.26 -42.02
N GLY A 17 55.42 -23.08 -41.48
CA GLY A 17 56.29 -22.61 -40.42
C GLY A 17 56.96 -21.28 -40.76
N GLU A 18 56.73 -20.32 -39.93
CA GLU A 18 57.53 -19.17 -39.54
C GLU A 18 57.81 -17.98 -40.44
N ASP A 19 57.59 -17.95 -41.79
CA ASP A 19 58.24 -16.89 -42.56
C ASP A 19 57.42 -15.98 -43.48
N ASN A 20 56.16 -15.65 -43.13
CA ASN A 20 55.57 -14.54 -43.86
C ASN A 20 54.52 -13.72 -43.05
N PRO A 21 54.98 -12.87 -42.12
CA PRO A 21 54.09 -11.92 -41.40
C PRO A 21 53.41 -10.91 -42.35
N ALA A 22 54.02 -10.65 -43.53
CA ALA A 22 53.47 -9.76 -44.52
C ALA A 22 52.16 -10.28 -45.15
N LEU A 23 52.01 -11.60 -45.41
CA LEU A 23 50.78 -12.17 -45.96
C LEU A 23 49.64 -12.20 -44.94
N VAL A 24 49.93 -12.38 -43.67
CA VAL A 24 48.94 -12.30 -42.60
C VAL A 24 48.40 -10.87 -42.45
N VAL A 25 49.26 -9.87 -42.54
CA VAL A 25 48.90 -8.45 -42.49
C VAL A 25 48.07 -8.06 -43.72
N GLU A 26 48.44 -8.55 -44.93
CA GLU A 26 47.67 -8.29 -46.16
C GLU A 26 46.31 -8.92 -46.13
N LEU A 27 46.16 -10.17 -45.61
CA LEU A 27 44.87 -10.82 -45.45
C LEU A 27 44.00 -10.13 -44.38
N GLN A 28 44.57 -9.63 -43.29
CA GLN A 28 43.87 -8.84 -42.29
C GLN A 28 43.39 -7.50 -42.86
N ARG A 29 44.21 -6.86 -43.69
CA ARG A 29 43.86 -5.60 -44.35
C ARG A 29 42.75 -5.78 -45.37
N THR A 30 42.76 -6.85 -46.16
CA THR A 30 41.72 -7.21 -47.13
C THR A 30 40.42 -7.54 -46.43
N LEU A 31 40.43 -8.23 -45.27
CA LEU A 31 39.26 -8.50 -44.42
C LEU A 31 38.61 -7.24 -43.87
N LEU A 32 39.43 -6.25 -43.50
CA LEU A 32 38.93 -4.97 -43.00
C LEU A 32 38.33 -4.10 -44.10
N THR A 33 38.85 -4.24 -45.37
CA THR A 33 38.42 -3.44 -46.49
C THR A 33 37.16 -4.04 -47.19
N ASP A 34 37.08 -5.39 -47.28
CA ASP A 34 35.98 -6.09 -47.95
C ASP A 34 34.77 -6.38 -47.02
N THR A 35 34.90 -6.13 -45.72
CA THR A 35 33.77 -6.24 -44.84
C THR A 35 33.16 -4.86 -44.66
N PRO A 36 32.10 -4.50 -45.38
CA PRO A 36 31.39 -3.25 -45.09
C PRO A 36 30.94 -3.32 -43.64
N PRO A 37 31.03 -2.22 -42.88
CA PRO A 37 30.52 -2.19 -41.53
C PRO A 37 29.05 -2.63 -41.57
N GLN A 38 28.81 -3.89 -41.18
CA GLN A 38 27.42 -4.34 -40.99
C GLN A 38 26.87 -3.49 -39.85
N PRO A 39 25.81 -2.70 -40.10
CA PRO A 39 25.13 -2.03 -39.02
C PRO A 39 24.69 -3.14 -38.04
N LEU A 40 25.12 -3.03 -36.80
CA LEU A 40 24.69 -3.92 -35.73
C LEU A 40 23.14 -4.03 -35.81
N PRO A 41 22.57 -5.25 -35.89
CA PRO A 41 21.13 -5.39 -35.90
C PRO A 41 20.62 -4.95 -34.54
N GLY A 42 20.17 -3.71 -34.40
CA GLY A 42 19.63 -3.25 -33.15
C GLY A 42 19.55 -1.75 -32.93
N GLU A 43 20.26 -0.94 -33.67
CA GLU A 43 20.06 0.52 -33.59
C GLU A 43 18.97 1.00 -34.57
N ARG A 44 17.77 0.44 -34.42
CA ARG A 44 16.59 1.22 -34.81
C ARG A 44 16.53 2.38 -33.80
N PRO A 45 16.60 3.65 -34.23
CA PRO A 45 16.34 4.74 -33.33
C PRO A 45 14.96 4.47 -32.75
N LEU A 46 14.93 4.08 -31.48
CA LEU A 46 13.68 3.94 -30.75
C LEU A 46 13.01 5.30 -30.88
N ASN A 47 12.04 5.37 -31.76
CA ASN A 47 11.26 6.58 -31.96
C ASN A 47 10.73 6.94 -30.57
N ARG A 48 11.22 8.04 -30.00
CA ARG A 48 10.86 8.48 -28.63
C ARG A 48 9.35 8.52 -28.46
N TRP A 49 8.62 8.68 -29.55
CA TRP A 49 7.15 8.61 -29.60
C TRP A 49 6.60 7.20 -29.38
N ALA A 50 7.32 6.16 -29.71
CA ALA A 50 6.89 4.78 -29.46
C ALA A 50 6.91 4.39 -27.95
N LEU A 51 7.65 5.16 -27.13
CA LEU A 51 7.69 4.97 -25.68
C LEU A 51 6.50 5.65 -24.96
N PHE A 52 5.86 6.64 -25.58
CA PHE A 52 4.73 7.36 -24.99
C PHE A 52 3.53 6.47 -24.64
N PRO A 53 3.05 5.56 -25.52
CA PRO A 53 1.92 4.71 -25.16
C PRO A 53 2.24 3.74 -24.01
N GLY A 54 3.48 3.23 -23.93
CA GLY A 54 3.92 2.38 -22.83
C GLY A 54 4.01 3.14 -21.52
N ALA A 55 4.56 4.36 -21.52
CA ALA A 55 4.62 5.22 -20.35
C ALA A 55 3.22 5.65 -19.89
N LEU A 56 2.33 6.00 -20.81
CA LEU A 56 0.94 6.33 -20.51
C LEU A 56 0.22 5.16 -19.84
N LEU A 57 0.39 3.95 -20.38
CA LEU A 57 -0.22 2.72 -19.84
C LEU A 57 0.28 2.44 -18.43
N LEU A 58 1.58 2.59 -18.17
CA LEU A 58 2.16 2.45 -16.83
C LEU A 58 1.59 3.48 -15.84
N VAL A 59 1.45 4.74 -16.26
CA VAL A 59 0.87 5.80 -15.42
C VAL A 59 -0.59 5.49 -15.09
N VAL A 60 -1.39 5.09 -16.08
CA VAL A 60 -2.81 4.73 -15.88
C VAL A 60 -2.94 3.52 -14.96
N LEU A 61 -2.10 2.50 -15.14
CA LEU A 61 -2.10 1.29 -14.32
C LEU A 61 -1.65 1.58 -12.89
N SER A 62 -0.61 2.41 -12.73
CA SER A 62 -0.12 2.86 -11.43
C SER A 62 -1.17 3.71 -10.71
N LEU A 63 -1.81 4.65 -11.41
CA LEU A 63 -2.87 5.49 -10.86
C LEU A 63 -4.09 4.66 -10.49
N GLY A 64 -4.49 3.69 -11.33
CA GLY A 64 -5.59 2.78 -11.06
C GLY A 64 -5.34 1.89 -9.83
N LEU A 65 -4.13 1.33 -9.71
CA LEU A 65 -3.70 0.59 -8.53
C LEU A 65 -3.66 1.48 -7.28
N TYR A 66 -3.13 2.69 -7.40
CA TYR A 66 -3.08 3.66 -6.31
C TYR A 66 -4.49 4.04 -5.83
N LEU A 67 -5.41 4.34 -6.75
CA LEU A 67 -6.81 4.66 -6.40
C LEU A 67 -7.54 3.47 -5.79
N LYS A 68 -7.22 2.25 -6.20
CA LYS A 68 -7.82 1.02 -5.64
C LYS A 68 -7.26 0.65 -4.27
N THR A 69 -5.96 0.88 -4.02
CA THR A 69 -5.29 0.60 -2.75
C THR A 69 -5.34 1.76 -1.78
N SER A 70 -5.54 2.98 -2.29
CA SER A 70 -5.73 4.18 -1.47
C SER A 70 -7.18 4.19 -1.02
N ASP A 71 -7.42 3.93 0.26
CA ASP A 71 -8.74 3.99 0.92
C ASP A 71 -9.25 5.45 0.99
N ILE A 72 -9.34 6.12 -0.17
CA ILE A 72 -9.84 7.50 -0.28
C ILE A 72 -11.25 7.59 0.29
N GLY A 73 -12.03 6.50 0.16
CA GLY A 73 -13.35 6.40 0.78
C GLY A 73 -13.30 6.51 2.30
N GLN A 74 -12.31 5.93 2.96
CA GLN A 74 -12.14 6.03 4.41
C GLN A 74 -11.78 7.45 4.84
N VAL A 75 -10.91 8.14 4.09
CA VAL A 75 -10.53 9.53 4.40
C VAL A 75 -11.75 10.47 4.30
N LEU A 76 -12.60 10.28 3.30
CA LEU A 76 -13.82 11.04 3.16
C LEU A 76 -14.83 10.76 4.29
N LEU A 77 -14.96 9.49 4.69
CA LEU A 77 -15.81 9.11 5.83
C LEU A 77 -15.26 9.69 7.15
N TRP A 78 -13.95 9.75 7.32
CA TRP A 78 -13.33 10.38 8.49
C TRP A 78 -13.62 11.89 8.56
N GLN A 79 -13.43 12.61 7.46
CA GLN A 79 -13.74 14.04 7.41
C GLN A 79 -15.22 14.32 7.65
N GLN A 80 -16.11 13.46 7.16
CA GLN A 80 -17.53 13.56 7.40
C GLN A 80 -17.84 13.30 8.88
N ALA A 81 -17.27 12.24 9.47
CA ALA A 81 -17.44 11.91 10.88
C ALA A 81 -16.94 13.04 11.81
N GLU A 82 -15.83 13.67 11.50
CA GLU A 82 -15.33 14.82 12.28
C GLU A 82 -16.28 16.02 12.22
N ARG A 83 -16.89 16.30 11.07
CA ARG A 83 -17.83 17.42 10.92
C ARG A 83 -19.13 17.18 11.66
N HIS A 84 -19.64 15.95 11.68
CA HIS A 84 -20.90 15.61 12.31
C HIS A 84 -20.76 15.24 13.79
N TYR A 85 -19.54 14.93 14.24
CA TYR A 85 -19.24 14.51 15.61
C TYR A 85 -19.87 15.43 16.68
N PRO A 86 -19.69 16.78 16.64
CA PRO A 86 -20.26 17.63 17.68
C PRO A 86 -21.81 17.61 17.72
N ALA A 87 -22.46 17.51 16.57
CA ALA A 87 -23.90 17.42 16.49
C ALA A 87 -24.44 16.08 17.04
N LEU A 88 -23.82 14.97 16.63
CA LEU A 88 -24.17 13.63 17.11
C LEU A 88 -23.91 13.47 18.61
N LEU A 89 -22.81 14.05 19.12
CA LEU A 89 -22.50 14.04 20.55
C LEU A 89 -23.55 14.82 21.37
N GLN A 90 -24.03 15.96 20.86
CA GLN A 90 -25.12 16.70 21.51
C GLN A 90 -26.41 15.89 21.52
N GLN A 91 -26.72 15.23 20.41
CA GLN A 91 -27.90 14.37 20.31
C GLN A 91 -27.91 13.23 21.32
N VAL A 92 -26.74 12.60 21.55
CA VAL A 92 -26.59 11.55 22.59
C VAL A 92 -26.75 12.11 24.01
N LYS A 93 -26.37 13.36 24.24
CA LYS A 93 -26.46 14.01 25.55
C LYS A 93 -27.88 14.56 25.85
N ASP A 94 -28.68 14.74 24.83
CA ASP A 94 -30.07 15.23 24.97
C ASP A 94 -31.03 14.06 25.11
N PRO A 95 -31.63 13.86 26.31
CA PRO A 95 -32.55 12.74 26.55
C PRO A 95 -33.87 12.88 25.78
N THR A 96 -34.16 14.06 25.19
CA THR A 96 -35.36 14.32 24.42
C THR A 96 -35.17 14.15 22.91
N ALA A 97 -33.91 13.98 22.48
CA ALA A 97 -33.58 13.80 21.08
C ALA A 97 -34.00 12.40 20.58
N ALA A 98 -34.26 12.31 19.28
CA ALA A 98 -34.56 11.04 18.64
C ALA A 98 -33.34 10.07 18.79
N PRO A 99 -33.59 8.77 18.97
CA PRO A 99 -32.51 7.79 19.06
C PRO A 99 -31.69 7.76 17.77
N LEU A 100 -30.37 7.69 17.89
CA LEU A 100 -29.45 7.61 16.75
C LEU A 100 -29.66 6.31 15.97
N ARG A 101 -29.58 6.39 14.67
CA ARG A 101 -29.56 5.23 13.79
C ARG A 101 -28.22 4.53 13.82
N MET A 102 -28.15 3.30 13.31
CA MET A 102 -26.91 2.49 13.32
C MET A 102 -25.78 3.14 12.51
N ASP A 103 -26.10 3.78 11.40
CA ASP A 103 -25.15 4.55 10.59
C ASP A 103 -24.58 5.76 11.35
N GLU A 104 -25.44 6.50 12.03
CA GLU A 104 -25.07 7.65 12.88
C GLU A 104 -24.23 7.23 14.11
N LEU A 105 -24.56 6.07 14.71
CA LEU A 105 -23.75 5.49 15.79
C LEU A 105 -22.35 5.08 15.32
N ALA A 106 -22.24 4.51 14.11
CA ALA A 106 -20.96 4.17 13.51
C ALA A 106 -20.15 5.43 13.20
N GLU A 107 -20.78 6.49 12.70
CA GLU A 107 -20.15 7.77 12.42
C GLU A 107 -19.67 8.45 13.72
N LEU A 108 -20.53 8.48 14.75
CA LEU A 108 -20.18 9.00 16.08
C LEU A 108 -18.97 8.24 16.68
N ARG A 109 -18.92 6.91 16.54
CA ARG A 109 -17.78 6.10 16.98
C ARG A 109 -16.49 6.54 16.32
N LEU A 110 -16.51 6.77 14.99
CA LEU A 110 -15.33 7.21 14.25
C LEU A 110 -14.87 8.60 14.70
N GLY A 111 -15.77 9.56 14.79
CA GLY A 111 -15.47 10.92 15.23
C GLY A 111 -14.97 10.95 16.68
N LEU A 112 -15.59 10.17 17.57
CA LEU A 112 -15.17 10.06 18.96
C LEU A 112 -13.77 9.43 19.09
N ARG A 113 -13.46 8.40 18.28
CA ARG A 113 -12.14 7.79 18.26
C ARG A 113 -11.06 8.76 17.80
N SER A 114 -11.35 9.60 16.81
CA SER A 114 -10.45 10.67 16.37
C SER A 114 -10.25 11.70 17.49
N HIS A 115 -11.33 12.17 18.10
CA HIS A 115 -11.28 13.13 19.21
C HIS A 115 -10.46 12.65 20.40
N LEU A 116 -10.55 11.36 20.75
CA LEU A 116 -9.81 10.75 21.86
C LEU A 116 -8.30 10.59 21.57
N GLN A 117 -7.87 10.68 20.31
CA GLN A 117 -6.43 10.74 19.98
C GLN A 117 -5.85 12.10 20.41
N ASP A 118 -6.63 13.17 20.28
CA ASP A 118 -6.23 14.51 20.70
C ASP A 118 -6.46 14.76 22.19
N THR A 119 -7.45 14.07 22.78
CA THR A 119 -7.83 14.17 24.19
C THR A 119 -7.79 12.82 24.90
N PRO A 120 -6.59 12.22 25.08
CA PRO A 120 -6.44 10.86 25.61
C PRO A 120 -6.88 10.66 27.06
N ASN A 121 -7.06 11.76 27.81
CA ASN A 121 -7.47 11.75 29.23
C ASN A 121 -8.97 11.97 29.43
N ASP A 122 -9.78 12.02 28.36
CA ASP A 122 -11.24 12.15 28.47
C ASP A 122 -11.88 10.82 28.88
N LEU A 123 -12.05 10.63 30.19
CA LEU A 123 -12.67 9.44 30.78
C LEU A 123 -14.09 9.22 30.22
N ALA A 124 -14.89 10.28 30.15
CA ALA A 124 -16.29 10.18 29.67
C ALA A 124 -16.35 9.78 28.18
N GLY A 125 -15.43 10.31 27.38
CA GLY A 125 -15.27 9.92 25.97
C GLY A 125 -14.92 8.43 25.84
N TRP A 126 -13.98 7.91 26.63
CA TRP A 126 -13.61 6.49 26.59
C TRP A 126 -14.77 5.58 27.02
N GLN A 127 -15.52 5.95 28.07
CA GLN A 127 -16.72 5.22 28.48
C GLN A 127 -17.80 5.21 27.38
N LEU A 128 -18.03 6.36 26.73
CA LEU A 128 -18.96 6.46 25.62
C LEU A 128 -18.53 5.58 24.44
N LEU A 129 -17.24 5.62 24.08
CA LEU A 129 -16.69 4.79 23.01
C LEU A 129 -16.87 3.28 23.31
N GLY A 130 -16.67 2.87 24.55
CA GLY A 130 -16.90 1.49 24.99
C GLY A 130 -18.36 1.07 24.82
N ARG A 131 -19.31 1.92 25.22
CA ARG A 131 -20.75 1.68 25.03
C ARG A 131 -21.16 1.59 23.56
N LEU A 132 -20.60 2.47 22.70
CA LEU A 132 -20.81 2.41 21.25
C LEU A 132 -20.26 1.11 20.67
N GLY A 133 -19.09 0.65 21.12
CA GLY A 133 -18.54 -0.64 20.75
C GLY A 133 -19.48 -1.81 21.07
N LEU A 134 -20.07 -1.82 22.27
CA LEU A 134 -21.06 -2.83 22.65
C LEU A 134 -22.32 -2.78 21.78
N LEU A 135 -22.87 -1.58 21.52
CA LEU A 135 -24.05 -1.39 20.69
C LEU A 135 -23.84 -1.83 19.24
N LEU A 136 -22.66 -1.61 18.71
CA LEU A 136 -22.28 -1.97 17.35
C LEU A 136 -21.71 -3.41 17.24
N ASN A 137 -21.76 -4.17 18.33
CA ASN A 137 -21.19 -5.52 18.42
C ASN A 137 -19.68 -5.59 18.05
N ASP A 138 -18.96 -4.49 18.32
CA ASP A 138 -17.52 -4.37 18.14
C ASP A 138 -16.82 -4.58 19.50
N GLY A 139 -16.60 -5.85 19.84
CA GLY A 139 -16.02 -6.25 21.14
C GLY A 139 -14.60 -5.71 21.31
N GLU A 140 -13.81 -5.61 20.25
CA GLU A 140 -12.43 -5.10 20.32
C GLU A 140 -12.42 -3.62 20.72
N THR A 141 -13.24 -2.79 20.06
CA THR A 141 -13.40 -1.38 20.43
C THR A 141 -13.93 -1.23 21.87
N ALA A 142 -14.89 -2.05 22.28
CA ALA A 142 -15.44 -1.99 23.62
C ALA A 142 -14.40 -2.32 24.71
N ILE A 143 -13.65 -3.39 24.54
CA ILE A 143 -12.57 -3.80 25.47
C ILE A 143 -11.49 -2.73 25.55
N GLY A 144 -11.01 -2.26 24.41
CA GLY A 144 -9.97 -1.24 24.36
C GLY A 144 -10.37 0.07 25.04
N ALA A 145 -11.59 0.53 24.77
CA ALA A 145 -12.12 1.78 25.32
C ALA A 145 -12.38 1.69 26.83
N PHE A 146 -13.06 0.63 27.31
CA PHE A 146 -13.29 0.45 28.74
C PHE A 146 -12.00 0.16 29.50
N GLY A 147 -11.02 -0.52 28.89
CA GLY A 147 -9.69 -0.70 29.48
C GLY A 147 -8.97 0.64 29.69
N ARG A 148 -9.09 1.56 28.72
CA ARG A 148 -8.56 2.92 28.88
C ARG A 148 -9.33 3.72 29.95
N ALA A 149 -10.66 3.64 29.95
CA ALA A 149 -11.48 4.29 30.97
C ALA A 149 -11.11 3.79 32.38
N HIS A 150 -10.94 2.48 32.55
CA HIS A 150 -10.50 1.88 33.82
C HIS A 150 -9.12 2.37 34.24
N ALA A 151 -8.15 2.42 33.30
CA ALA A 151 -6.81 2.94 33.60
C ALA A 151 -6.80 4.43 34.01
N LEU A 152 -7.74 5.23 33.49
CA LEU A 152 -7.88 6.66 33.83
C LEU A 152 -8.64 6.89 35.13
N SER A 153 -9.59 6.03 35.47
CA SER A 153 -10.44 6.16 36.67
C SER A 153 -9.79 5.63 37.95
N GLY A 154 -8.63 4.96 37.84
CA GLY A 154 -7.98 4.29 39.00
C GLY A 154 -8.81 3.16 39.56
N ASP A 155 -9.10 3.19 40.87
CA ASP A 155 -9.81 2.14 41.59
C ASP A 155 -11.36 2.28 41.52
N ASP A 156 -11.92 2.93 40.52
CA ASP A 156 -13.37 3.03 40.36
C ASP A 156 -14.00 1.65 40.04
N PRO A 157 -14.84 1.10 40.93
CA PRO A 157 -15.44 -0.19 40.71
C PRO A 157 -16.43 -0.21 39.52
N ALA A 158 -17.03 0.90 39.15
CA ALA A 158 -17.92 0.99 38.03
C ALA A 158 -17.15 0.82 36.68
N ALA A 159 -15.99 1.47 36.55
CA ALA A 159 -15.14 1.34 35.38
C ALA A 159 -14.56 -0.10 35.28
N ALA A 160 -14.19 -0.70 36.40
CA ALA A 160 -13.74 -2.09 36.44
C ALA A 160 -14.86 -3.07 36.01
N PHE A 161 -16.09 -2.84 36.46
CA PHE A 161 -17.25 -3.64 36.05
C PHE A 161 -17.56 -3.51 34.54
N ASP A 162 -17.54 -2.30 34.00
CA ASP A 162 -17.75 -2.05 32.57
C ASP A 162 -16.70 -2.79 31.74
N TYR A 163 -15.44 -2.73 32.15
CA TYR A 163 -14.35 -3.44 31.47
C TYR A 163 -14.50 -4.97 31.55
N ALA A 164 -14.80 -5.52 32.73
CA ALA A 164 -15.04 -6.94 32.89
C ALA A 164 -16.23 -7.42 32.04
N SER A 165 -17.31 -6.65 32.01
CA SER A 165 -18.51 -6.95 31.22
C SER A 165 -18.21 -6.99 29.71
N ALA A 166 -17.34 -6.09 29.23
CA ALA A 166 -16.92 -6.09 27.83
C ALA A 166 -16.08 -7.33 27.49
N LEU A 167 -15.19 -7.74 28.38
CA LEU A 167 -14.38 -8.96 28.21
C LEU A 167 -15.24 -10.22 28.11
N VAL A 168 -16.23 -10.36 28.99
CA VAL A 168 -17.16 -11.51 28.99
C VAL A 168 -17.94 -11.55 27.67
N ARG A 169 -18.54 -10.45 27.25
CA ARG A 169 -19.30 -10.40 25.99
C ARG A 169 -18.46 -10.70 24.75
N ALA A 170 -17.22 -10.26 24.73
CA ALA A 170 -16.33 -10.56 23.61
C ALA A 170 -15.90 -12.03 23.60
N GLY A 171 -15.69 -12.63 24.77
CA GLY A 171 -15.43 -14.06 24.92
C GLY A 171 -16.58 -14.93 24.44
N ASP A 172 -17.82 -14.58 24.79
CA ASP A 172 -19.02 -15.28 24.33
C ASP A 172 -19.18 -15.21 22.80
N ASN A 173 -18.93 -14.06 22.22
CA ASN A 173 -18.99 -13.87 20.77
C ASN A 173 -17.90 -14.66 20.00
N ALA A 174 -16.75 -14.87 20.61
CA ALA A 174 -15.66 -15.66 20.02
C ALA A 174 -15.97 -17.17 20.02
N GLN A 175 -16.74 -17.64 20.99
CA GLN A 175 -17.15 -19.06 21.09
C GLN A 175 -18.31 -19.42 20.15
N MET A 176 -19.07 -18.41 19.64
CA MET A 176 -20.20 -18.62 18.74
C MET A 176 -19.82 -18.58 17.24
N ARG A 177 -18.56 -18.35 16.90
CA ARG A 177 -18.03 -18.36 15.53
C ARG A 177 -17.30 -19.64 15.20
#